data_2674bc757138cd756afb3d89eddc1783
#
_entry.id   2674bc757138cd756afb3d89eddc1783
#
_cell.length_a   1.000
_cell.length_b   1.000
_cell.length_c   1.000
_cell.angle_alpha   90.00
_cell.angle_beta   90.00
_cell.angle_gamma   90.00
#
_symmetry.space_group_name_H-M   'P 1'
#
loop_
_entity.id
_entity.type
_entity.pdbx_description
1 polymer ?
#
loop_
_entity_poly.entity_id
_entity_poly.type
_entity_poly.pdbx_seq_one_letter_code
_entity_poly.pdbx_strand_id
1 'polypeptide(L)'
;MPRPKKYPDELMDRGVRLVIESGRPIAQVARDLGVLPEVLRKRVRRAEADSGSRPDLLTTAEREEIKKLRGENHDLRRANEVLRSASVFFAKELDQDRTR
;
A
#
# COMPACT_ATOMS: atom_id res chain seq x y z
N MET A 1 -20.67 -2.21 1.76
CA MET A 1 -20.55 -1.44 0.52
C MET A 1 -19.34 -0.50 0.62
N PRO A 2 -18.48 -0.50 -0.39
CA PRO A 2 -17.41 0.50 -0.39
C PRO A 2 -18.02 1.89 -0.52
N ARG A 3 -17.45 2.85 0.20
CA ARG A 3 -17.89 4.24 0.07
C ARG A 3 -17.52 4.74 -1.32
N PRO A 4 -18.43 5.48 -1.98
CA PRO A 4 -18.07 6.11 -3.24
C PRO A 4 -16.92 7.08 -3.01
N LYS A 5 -16.02 7.19 -3.99
CA LYS A 5 -14.92 8.15 -3.90
C LYS A 5 -15.51 9.55 -3.83
N LYS A 6 -14.96 10.37 -2.94
CA LYS A 6 -15.43 11.73 -2.74
C LYS A 6 -15.27 12.59 -3.98
N TYR A 7 -14.20 12.35 -4.74
CA TYR A 7 -13.92 13.07 -5.98
C TYR A 7 -13.67 12.09 -7.11
N PRO A 8 -14.17 12.38 -8.34
CA PRO A 8 -13.87 11.54 -9.50
C PRO A 8 -12.38 11.52 -9.81
N ASP A 9 -11.89 10.37 -10.29
CA ASP A 9 -10.48 10.23 -10.65
C ASP A 9 -10.08 11.21 -11.77
N GLU A 10 -10.96 11.44 -12.74
CA GLU A 10 -10.72 12.40 -13.83
C GLU A 10 -10.45 13.81 -13.32
N LEU A 11 -11.21 14.24 -12.33
CA LEU A 11 -11.04 15.56 -11.71
C LEU A 11 -9.70 15.64 -11.00
N MET A 12 -9.34 14.60 -10.25
CA MET A 12 -8.09 14.54 -9.52
C MET A 12 -6.88 14.52 -10.47
N ASP A 13 -6.96 13.75 -11.54
CA ASP A 13 -5.92 13.68 -12.57
C ASP A 13 -5.72 15.04 -13.24
N ARG A 14 -6.82 15.75 -13.51
CA ARG A 14 -6.77 17.11 -14.07
C ARG A 14 -6.06 18.07 -13.10
N GLY A 15 -6.37 17.97 -11.82
CA GLY A 15 -5.73 18.78 -10.78
C GLY A 15 -4.23 18.52 -10.71
N VAL A 16 -3.83 17.27 -10.72
CA VAL A 16 -2.42 16.88 -10.73
C VAL A 16 -1.69 17.47 -11.94
N ARG A 17 -2.30 17.34 -13.10
CA ARG A 17 -1.73 17.86 -14.35
C ARG A 17 -1.56 19.39 -14.30
N LEU A 18 -2.55 20.10 -13.78
CA LEU A 18 -2.47 21.55 -13.62
C LEU A 18 -1.33 21.97 -12.69
N VAL A 19 -1.15 21.24 -11.58
CA VAL A 19 -0.06 21.54 -10.64
C VAL A 19 1.30 21.30 -11.30
N ILE A 20 1.47 20.15 -11.94
CA ILE A 20 2.78 19.76 -12.50
C ILE A 20 3.12 20.60 -13.74
N GLU A 21 2.20 20.77 -14.67
CA GLU A 21 2.45 21.44 -15.93
C GLU A 21 2.48 22.96 -15.82
N SER A 22 1.54 23.54 -15.05
CA SER A 22 1.45 25.00 -14.93
C SER A 22 2.26 25.59 -13.79
N GLY A 23 2.74 24.75 -12.87
CA GLY A 23 3.49 25.20 -11.70
C GLY A 23 2.66 25.98 -10.69
N ARG A 24 1.34 25.93 -10.77
CA ARG A 24 0.46 26.62 -9.84
C ARG A 24 0.52 25.98 -8.45
N PRO A 25 0.37 26.78 -7.38
CA PRO A 25 0.33 26.24 -6.04
C PRO A 25 -0.82 25.23 -5.87
N ILE A 26 -0.56 24.16 -5.13
CA ILE A 26 -1.55 23.10 -4.89
C ILE A 26 -2.82 23.67 -4.27
N ALA A 27 -2.68 24.57 -3.30
CA ALA A 27 -3.82 25.18 -2.61
C ALA A 27 -4.73 25.95 -3.58
N GLN A 28 -4.14 26.64 -4.55
CA GLN A 28 -4.92 27.40 -5.54
C GLN A 28 -5.69 26.46 -6.46
N VAL A 29 -5.01 25.45 -7.00
CA VAL A 29 -5.64 24.47 -7.90
C VAL A 29 -6.76 23.71 -7.18
N ALA A 30 -6.52 23.32 -5.93
CA ALA A 30 -7.52 22.64 -5.11
C ALA A 30 -8.76 23.50 -4.91
N ARG A 31 -8.56 24.78 -4.64
CA ARG A 31 -9.66 25.74 -4.47
C ARG A 31 -10.44 25.90 -5.76
N ASP A 32 -9.76 26.04 -6.88
CA ASP A 32 -10.40 26.21 -8.19
C ASP A 32 -11.22 25.01 -8.60
N LEU A 33 -10.77 23.80 -8.23
CA LEU A 33 -11.47 22.56 -8.55
C LEU A 33 -12.47 22.12 -7.48
N GLY A 34 -12.51 22.79 -6.34
CA GLY A 34 -13.41 22.43 -5.26
C GLY A 34 -13.02 21.16 -4.53
N VAL A 35 -11.73 20.83 -4.48
CA VAL A 35 -11.22 19.64 -3.79
C VAL A 35 -10.41 20.06 -2.57
N LEU A 36 -10.23 19.12 -1.62
CA LEU A 36 -9.41 19.39 -0.45
C LEU A 36 -7.93 19.42 -0.85
N PRO A 37 -7.17 20.43 -0.41
CA PRO A 37 -5.76 20.55 -0.76
C PRO A 37 -4.93 19.33 -0.36
N GLU A 38 -5.24 18.72 0.77
CA GLU A 38 -4.51 17.53 1.24
C GLU A 38 -4.68 16.33 0.31
N VAL A 39 -5.87 16.14 -0.22
CA VAL A 39 -6.16 15.05 -1.15
C VAL A 39 -5.38 15.27 -2.44
N LEU A 40 -5.40 16.50 -2.96
CA LEU A 40 -4.66 16.85 -4.17
C LEU A 40 -3.14 16.71 -3.95
N ARG A 41 -2.64 17.14 -2.79
CA ARG A 41 -1.22 17.02 -2.46
C ARG A 41 -0.75 15.57 -2.48
N LYS A 42 -1.54 14.66 -1.93
CA LYS A 42 -1.23 13.23 -1.96
C LYS A 42 -1.16 12.68 -3.38
N ARG A 43 -2.09 13.10 -4.23
CA ARG A 43 -2.11 12.68 -5.64
C ARG A 43 -0.91 13.21 -6.42
N VAL A 44 -0.57 14.47 -6.22
CA VAL A 44 0.61 15.09 -6.85
C VAL A 44 1.88 14.37 -6.43
N ARG A 45 2.02 14.13 -5.13
CA ARG A 45 3.19 13.44 -4.58
C ARG A 45 3.35 12.04 -5.17
N ARG A 46 2.26 11.30 -5.30
CA ARG A 46 2.26 9.99 -5.91
C ARG A 46 2.64 10.03 -7.39
N ALA A 47 2.10 10.99 -8.11
CA ALA A 47 2.41 11.18 -9.52
C ALA A 47 3.88 11.53 -9.73
N GLU A 48 4.45 12.38 -8.89
CA GLU A 48 5.86 12.73 -8.92
C GLU A 48 6.75 11.52 -8.63
N ALA A 49 6.36 10.69 -7.65
CA ALA A 49 7.09 9.47 -7.33
C ALA A 49 7.05 8.50 -8.52
N ASP A 50 5.87 8.28 -9.09
CA ASP A 50 5.67 7.34 -10.21
C ASP A 50 6.40 7.80 -11.48
N SER A 51 6.55 9.09 -11.69
CA SER A 51 7.29 9.63 -12.84
C SER A 51 8.81 9.63 -12.64
N GLY A 52 9.29 9.32 -11.44
CA GLY A 52 10.71 9.32 -11.12
C GLY A 52 11.27 10.68 -10.73
N SER A 53 10.44 11.73 -10.66
CA SER A 53 10.91 13.07 -10.26
C SER A 53 11.14 13.18 -8.75
N ARG A 54 10.67 12.22 -7.98
CA ARG A 54 10.92 12.14 -6.54
C ARG A 54 11.49 10.76 -6.18
N PRO A 55 12.80 10.54 -6.42
CA PRO A 55 13.41 9.23 -6.15
C PRO A 55 13.44 8.85 -4.66
N ASP A 56 13.23 9.81 -3.77
CA ASP A 56 13.11 9.58 -2.33
C ASP A 56 11.77 8.95 -1.93
N LEU A 57 10.78 8.94 -2.84
CA LEU A 57 9.46 8.39 -2.57
C LEU A 57 9.28 7.07 -3.31
N LEU A 58 8.56 6.17 -2.67
CA LEU A 58 8.19 4.90 -3.30
C LEU A 58 7.13 5.12 -4.38
N THR A 59 7.30 4.45 -5.51
CA THR A 59 6.28 4.44 -6.57
C THR A 59 5.07 3.63 -6.11
N THR A 60 3.94 3.78 -6.82
CA THR A 60 2.74 2.99 -6.55
C THR A 60 3.04 1.50 -6.72
N ALA A 61 3.79 1.12 -7.76
CA ALA A 61 4.18 -0.26 -8.00
C ALA A 61 5.02 -0.81 -6.85
N GLU A 62 5.97 -0.04 -6.35
CA GLU A 62 6.82 -0.43 -5.22
C GLU A 62 5.99 -0.60 -3.94
N ARG A 63 5.04 0.28 -3.69
CA ARG A 63 4.14 0.18 -2.53
C ARG A 63 3.30 -1.10 -2.59
N GLU A 64 2.77 -1.42 -3.76
CA GLU A 64 1.98 -2.64 -3.96
C GLU A 64 2.85 -3.89 -3.75
N GLU A 65 4.08 -3.86 -4.25
CA GLU A 65 5.03 -4.95 -4.05
C GLU A 65 5.35 -5.16 -2.57
N ILE A 66 5.59 -4.09 -1.82
CA ILE A 66 5.84 -4.16 -0.39
C ILE A 66 4.64 -4.76 0.35
N LYS A 67 3.44 -4.32 0.00
CA LYS A 67 2.21 -4.83 0.59
C LYS A 67 2.05 -6.32 0.35
N LYS A 68 2.30 -6.76 -0.89
CA LYS A 68 2.24 -8.16 -1.28
C LYS A 68 3.26 -8.99 -0.49
N LEU A 69 4.51 -8.51 -0.44
CA LEU A 69 5.59 -9.22 0.27
C LEU A 69 5.33 -9.30 1.77
N ARG A 70 4.78 -8.26 2.38
CA ARG A 70 4.41 -8.30 3.79
C ARG A 70 3.31 -9.33 4.07
N GLY A 71 2.33 -9.43 3.18
CA GLY A 71 1.28 -10.43 3.26
C GLY A 71 1.83 -11.84 3.14
N GLU A 72 2.66 -12.10 2.15
CA GLU A 72 3.32 -13.39 1.95
C GLU A 72 4.19 -13.76 3.14
N ASN A 73 4.93 -12.80 3.68
CA ASN A 73 5.78 -13.01 4.85
C ASN A 73 4.95 -13.41 6.07
N HIS A 74 3.83 -12.71 6.29
CA HIS A 74 2.90 -13.02 7.37
C HIS A 74 2.36 -14.46 7.24
N ASP A 75 1.94 -14.84 6.05
CA ASP A 75 1.39 -16.16 5.77
C ASP A 75 2.44 -17.26 5.97
N LEU A 76 3.67 -17.02 5.51
CA LEU A 76 4.76 -17.96 5.67
C LEU A 76 5.14 -18.16 7.14
N ARG A 77 5.18 -17.09 7.92
CA ARG A 77 5.45 -17.18 9.36
C ARG A 77 4.37 -17.97 10.08
N ARG A 78 3.11 -17.74 9.71
CA ARG A 78 1.99 -18.46 10.28
C ARG A 78 2.04 -19.94 9.95
N ALA A 79 2.32 -20.28 8.68
CA ALA A 79 2.47 -21.66 8.25
C ALA A 79 3.63 -22.33 8.99
N ASN A 80 4.73 -21.62 9.18
CA ASN A 80 5.90 -22.14 9.89
C ASN A 80 5.57 -22.44 11.35
N GLU A 81 4.82 -21.58 12.01
CA GLU A 81 4.38 -21.80 13.38
C GLU A 81 3.47 -23.02 13.51
N VAL A 82 2.55 -23.21 12.57
CA VAL A 82 1.65 -24.36 12.55
C VAL A 82 2.47 -25.65 12.36
N LEU A 83 3.41 -25.66 11.41
CA LEU A 83 4.25 -26.82 11.15
C LEU A 83 5.14 -27.15 12.35
N ARG A 84 5.68 -26.13 13.02
CA ARG A 84 6.51 -26.30 14.21
C ARG A 84 5.68 -26.93 15.35
N SER A 85 4.47 -26.42 15.57
CA SER A 85 3.57 -26.96 16.60
C SER A 85 3.19 -28.41 16.30
N ALA A 86 2.91 -28.70 15.03
CA ALA A 86 2.59 -30.06 14.60
C ALA A 86 3.78 -31.00 14.81
N SER A 87 5.00 -30.55 14.51
CA SER A 87 6.22 -31.33 14.70
C SER A 87 6.43 -31.69 16.17
N VAL A 88 6.21 -30.73 17.07
CA VAL A 88 6.33 -30.95 18.53
C VAL A 88 5.27 -31.98 18.98
N PHE A 89 4.05 -31.82 18.50
CA PHE A 89 2.96 -32.74 18.83
C PHE A 89 3.28 -34.18 18.40
N PHE A 90 3.70 -34.36 17.17
CA PHE A 90 4.05 -35.68 16.65
C PHE A 90 5.27 -36.28 17.35
N ALA A 91 6.25 -35.47 17.72
CA ALA A 91 7.42 -35.95 18.47
C ALA A 91 6.98 -36.49 19.85
N LYS A 92 6.05 -35.81 20.53
CA LYS A 92 5.52 -36.28 21.80
C LYS A 92 4.76 -37.59 21.66
N GLU A 93 3.97 -37.74 20.59
CA GLU A 93 3.25 -38.98 20.31
C GLU A 93 4.21 -40.18 20.11
N LEU A 94 5.27 -39.95 19.37
CA LEU A 94 6.27 -40.98 19.16
C LEU A 94 6.97 -41.40 20.45
N ASP A 95 7.30 -40.45 21.32
CA ASP A 95 7.92 -40.72 22.61
C ASP A 95 6.97 -41.50 23.54
N GLN A 96 5.70 -41.20 23.54
CA GLN A 96 4.70 -41.95 24.30
C GLN A 96 4.61 -43.39 23.82
N ASP A 97 4.63 -43.64 22.53
CA ASP A 97 4.63 -45.00 21.98
C ASP A 97 5.87 -45.76 22.33
N ARG A 98 7.00 -45.07 22.44
CA ARG A 98 8.28 -45.67 22.83
C ARG A 98 8.36 -46.15 24.26
N THR A 99 7.67 -45.46 25.16
CA THR A 99 7.78 -45.70 26.59
C THR A 99 6.81 -46.78 27.11
N ARG A 100 6.02 -47.36 26.26
CA ARG A 100 5.12 -48.46 26.61
C ARG A 100 5.85 -49.81 26.65
#